data_3a3af5d39f32a3544fde7e9d02154512
#
_entry.id   3a3af5d39f32a3544fde7e9d02154512
#
_cell.length_a   1.000
_cell.length_b   1.000
_cell.length_c   1.000
_cell.angle_alpha   90.00
_cell.angle_beta   90.00
_cell.angle_gamma   90.00
#
_symmetry.space_group_name_H-M   'P 1'
#
loop_
_entity.id
_entity.type
_entity.pdbx_description
1 polymer ?
#
loop_
_entity_poly.entity_id
_entity_poly.type
_entity_poly.pdbx_seq_one_letter_code
_entity_poly.pdbx_strand_id
1 'polypeptide(L)'
;MITSRIDKWLFCARFYRTRTIAQEAAARGKVRLNGARVDKPGHALKPGDVLTLGRGADVLAVRVLALAERRGPAAQARNLYEVLD
;
A
#
# COMPACT_ATOMS: atom_id res chain seq x y z
N MET A 1 -12.83 -7.48 -12.46
CA MET A 1 -11.44 -7.22 -12.01
C MET A 1 -11.43 -7.02 -10.50
N ILE A 2 -10.53 -7.71 -9.79
CA ILE A 2 -10.46 -7.63 -8.33
C ILE A 2 -9.58 -6.46 -7.95
N THR A 3 -10.11 -5.56 -7.13
CA THR A 3 -9.39 -4.40 -6.64
C THR A 3 -9.60 -4.25 -5.14
N SER A 4 -8.76 -3.45 -4.51
CA SER A 4 -8.87 -3.10 -3.11
C SER A 4 -8.58 -1.61 -2.95
N ARG A 5 -9.03 -1.04 -1.85
CA ARG A 5 -8.66 0.34 -1.51
C ARG A 5 -7.19 0.35 -1.10
N ILE A 6 -6.47 1.40 -1.48
CA ILE A 6 -5.06 1.55 -1.14
C ILE A 6 -4.85 1.54 0.38
N ASP A 7 -5.68 2.28 1.13
CA ASP A 7 -5.54 2.37 2.58
C ASP A 7 -5.72 1.00 3.25
N LYS A 8 -6.70 0.22 2.78
CA LYS A 8 -6.93 -1.13 3.30
C LYS A 8 -5.75 -2.04 3.02
N TRP A 9 -5.23 -2.01 1.78
CA TRP A 9 -4.12 -2.87 1.39
C TRP A 9 -2.86 -2.53 2.17
N LEU A 10 -2.55 -1.24 2.32
CA LEU A 10 -1.37 -0.78 3.06
C LEU A 10 -1.43 -1.23 4.52
N PHE A 11 -2.62 -1.19 5.11
CA PHE A 11 -2.82 -1.69 6.46
C PHE A 11 -2.66 -3.21 6.52
N CYS A 12 -3.26 -3.94 5.59
CA CYS A 12 -3.16 -5.41 5.53
C CYS A 12 -1.74 -5.87 5.29
N ALA A 13 -0.97 -5.15 4.48
CA ALA A 13 0.44 -5.45 4.20
C ALA A 13 1.38 -5.01 5.32
N ARG A 14 0.84 -4.40 6.37
CA ARG A 14 1.56 -3.97 7.58
C ARG A 14 2.58 -2.86 7.34
N PHE A 15 2.37 -2.01 6.33
CA PHE A 15 3.19 -0.83 6.13
C PHE A 15 2.84 0.28 7.11
N TYR A 16 1.62 0.28 7.63
CA TYR A 16 1.15 1.24 8.63
C TYR A 16 0.48 0.50 9.78
N ARG A 17 0.64 1.04 10.98
CA ARG A 17 0.12 0.42 12.20
C ARG A 17 -1.40 0.37 12.24
N THR A 18 -2.06 1.39 11.72
CA THR A 18 -3.52 1.46 11.67
C THR A 18 -3.98 1.87 10.29
N ARG A 19 -5.25 1.56 9.98
CA ARG A 19 -5.85 1.99 8.72
C ARG A 19 -5.97 3.51 8.65
N THR A 20 -6.23 4.16 9.78
CA THR A 20 -6.30 5.62 9.85
C THR A 20 -4.97 6.25 9.45
N ILE A 21 -3.85 5.72 9.94
CA ILE A 21 -2.53 6.21 9.55
C ILE A 21 -2.29 6.00 8.05
N ALA A 22 -2.71 4.86 7.51
CA ALA A 22 -2.61 4.61 6.06
C ALA A 22 -3.44 5.61 5.27
N GLN A 23 -4.64 5.93 5.72
CA GLN A 23 -5.50 6.94 5.09
C GLN A 23 -4.82 8.32 5.08
N GLU A 24 -4.24 8.71 6.21
CA GLU A 24 -3.56 10.00 6.32
C GLU A 24 -2.35 10.06 5.38
N ALA A 25 -1.56 9.00 5.30
CA ALA A 25 -0.40 8.95 4.43
C ALA A 25 -0.81 9.13 2.96
N ALA A 26 -1.86 8.45 2.53
CA ALA A 26 -2.37 8.60 1.16
C ALA A 26 -2.89 10.02 0.92
N ALA A 27 -3.66 10.57 1.87
CA ALA A 27 -4.21 11.91 1.74
C ALA A 27 -3.13 12.99 1.68
N ARG A 28 -1.99 12.77 2.35
CA ARG A 28 -0.88 13.72 2.35
C ARG A 28 0.06 13.58 1.15
N GLY A 29 -0.25 12.68 0.22
CA GLY A 29 0.57 12.50 -0.97
C GLY A 29 1.85 11.71 -0.73
N LYS A 30 1.92 10.95 0.35
CA LYS A 30 3.09 10.11 0.65
C LYS A 30 3.08 8.79 -0.10
N VAL A 31 2.03 8.52 -0.85
CA VAL A 31 1.84 7.28 -1.60
C VAL A 31 1.71 7.63 -3.08
N ARG A 32 2.50 6.95 -3.92
CA ARG A 32 2.39 7.04 -5.37
C ARG A 32 2.00 5.69 -5.93
N LEU A 33 1.13 5.70 -6.92
CA LEU A 33 0.68 4.50 -7.62
C LEU A 33 1.16 4.58 -9.06
N ASN A 34 2.01 3.63 -9.44
CA ASN A 34 2.60 3.59 -10.79
C ASN A 34 3.20 4.96 -11.19
N GLY A 35 3.86 5.61 -10.23
CA GLY A 35 4.52 6.88 -10.44
C GLY A 35 3.64 8.12 -10.27
N ALA A 36 2.32 7.95 -10.14
CA ALA A 36 1.39 9.07 -9.98
C ALA A 36 1.00 9.25 -8.51
N ARG A 37 0.90 10.51 -8.09
CA ARG A 37 0.48 10.82 -6.73
C ARG A 37 -0.95 10.36 -6.48
N VAL A 38 -1.17 9.71 -5.35
CA VAL A 38 -2.50 9.32 -4.88
C VAL A 38 -2.93 10.30 -3.80
N ASP A 39 -4.09 10.91 -3.98
CA ASP A 39 -4.62 11.87 -3.01
C ASP A 39 -5.90 11.40 -2.34
N LYS A 40 -6.42 10.23 -2.74
CA LYS A 40 -7.62 9.64 -2.15
C LYS A 40 -7.30 8.28 -1.52
N PRO A 41 -7.54 8.11 -0.22
CA PRO A 41 -7.27 6.82 0.44
C PRO A 41 -8.03 5.65 -0.16
N GLY A 42 -9.19 5.91 -0.74
CA GLY A 42 -10.03 4.88 -1.36
C GLY A 42 -9.68 4.54 -2.80
N HIS A 43 -8.59 5.08 -3.34
CA HIS A 43 -8.17 4.79 -4.71
C HIS A 43 -8.02 3.28 -4.91
N ALA A 44 -8.46 2.76 -6.05
CA ALA A 44 -8.42 1.34 -6.34
C ALA A 44 -6.99 0.86 -6.64
N LEU A 45 -6.66 -0.31 -6.11
CA LEU A 45 -5.38 -0.96 -6.26
C LEU A 45 -5.60 -2.39 -6.74
N LYS A 46 -4.74 -2.87 -7.62
CA LYS A 46 -4.83 -4.24 -8.14
C LYS A 46 -3.46 -4.91 -8.14
N PRO A 47 -3.39 -6.25 -8.18
CA PRO A 47 -2.11 -6.94 -8.33
C PRO A 47 -1.37 -6.46 -9.58
N GLY A 48 -0.06 -6.33 -9.47
CA GLY A 48 0.80 -5.82 -10.53
C GLY A 48 1.08 -4.33 -10.41
N ASP A 49 0.28 -3.58 -9.65
CA ASP A 49 0.53 -2.16 -9.42
C ASP A 49 1.81 -1.98 -8.60
N VAL A 50 2.51 -0.88 -8.83
CA VAL A 50 3.71 -0.51 -8.09
C VAL A 50 3.36 0.69 -7.20
N LEU A 51 3.62 0.54 -5.90
CA LEU A 51 3.45 1.61 -4.93
C LEU A 51 4.79 2.14 -4.48
N THR A 52 4.90 3.45 -4.39
CA THR A 52 6.05 4.13 -3.81
C THR A 52 5.59 4.82 -2.54
N LEU A 53 6.23 4.49 -1.42
CA LEU A 53 5.85 4.97 -0.10
C LEU A 53 6.95 5.87 0.46
N GLY A 54 6.58 7.08 0.88
CA GLY A 54 7.49 7.96 1.59
C GLY A 54 7.53 7.61 3.06
N ARG A 55 8.74 7.39 3.60
CA ARG A 55 8.95 7.04 5.01
C ARG A 55 10.05 7.93 5.58
N GLY A 56 9.66 9.09 6.11
CA GLY A 56 10.63 10.09 6.55
C GLY A 56 11.50 10.54 5.39
N ALA A 57 12.81 10.36 5.51
CA ALA A 57 13.76 10.70 4.45
C ALA A 57 13.91 9.60 3.39
N ASP A 58 13.33 8.42 3.64
CA ASP A 58 13.48 7.27 2.76
C ASP A 58 12.25 7.07 1.89
N VAL A 59 12.45 6.32 0.80
CA VAL A 59 11.38 5.93 -0.12
C VAL A 59 11.45 4.43 -0.32
N LEU A 60 10.31 3.76 -0.20
CA LEU A 60 10.20 2.33 -0.43
C LEU A 60 9.28 2.06 -1.63
N ALA A 61 9.77 1.31 -2.61
CA ALA A 61 8.96 0.90 -3.76
C ALA A 61 8.62 -0.58 -3.62
N VAL A 62 7.35 -0.92 -3.82
CA VAL A 62 6.87 -2.30 -3.74
C VAL A 62 5.92 -2.60 -4.88
N ARG A 63 5.96 -3.84 -5.37
CA ARG A 63 4.96 -4.33 -6.33
C ARG A 63 3.90 -5.10 -5.57
N VAL A 64 2.64 -4.83 -5.87
CA VAL A 64 1.51 -5.56 -5.28
C VAL A 64 1.44 -6.94 -5.93
N LEU A 65 1.55 -7.99 -5.13
CA LEU A 65 1.46 -9.37 -5.60
C LEU A 65 0.06 -9.94 -5.39
N ALA A 66 -0.57 -9.60 -4.28
CA ALA A 66 -1.88 -10.13 -3.93
C ALA A 66 -2.63 -9.13 -3.06
N LEU A 67 -3.95 -9.25 -3.05
CA LEU A 67 -4.83 -8.46 -2.18
C LEU A 67 -5.20 -9.30 -0.96
N ALA A 68 -5.63 -8.63 0.10
CA ALA A 68 -6.05 -9.29 1.34
C ALA A 68 -7.36 -8.69 1.84
N GLU A 69 -8.22 -9.55 2.38
CA GLU A 69 -9.46 -9.11 3.01
C GLU A 69 -9.25 -8.66 4.44
N ARG A 70 -8.22 -9.20 5.11
CA ARG A 70 -7.92 -8.93 6.52
C ARG A 70 -6.44 -8.76 6.72
N ARG A 71 -6.09 -8.01 7.77
CA ARG A 71 -4.72 -7.91 8.23
C ARG A 71 -4.35 -9.18 8.96
N GLY A 72 -3.50 -10.00 8.33
CA GLY A 72 -3.01 -11.23 8.93
C GLY A 72 -1.67 -11.07 9.65
N PRO A 73 -1.07 -12.18 10.07
CA PRO A 73 0.27 -12.16 10.66
C PRO A 73 1.32 -11.58 9.70
N ALA A 74 2.44 -11.10 10.26
CA ALA A 74 3.50 -10.49 9.46
C ALA A 74 4.03 -11.42 8.37
N ALA A 75 4.10 -12.71 8.62
CA ALA A 75 4.58 -13.68 7.63
C ALA A 75 3.65 -13.74 6.41
N GLN A 76 2.34 -13.63 6.61
CA GLN A 76 1.39 -13.60 5.50
C GLN A 76 1.43 -12.27 4.77
N ALA A 77 1.64 -11.18 5.49
CA ALA A 77 1.71 -9.85 4.89
C ALA A 77 2.86 -9.76 3.87
N ARG A 78 3.96 -10.44 4.12
CA ARG A 78 5.10 -10.45 3.20
C ARG A 78 4.78 -11.07 1.85
N ASN A 79 3.74 -11.90 1.76
CA ASN A 79 3.32 -12.52 0.51
C ASN A 79 2.45 -11.59 -0.34
N LEU A 80 2.09 -10.42 0.18
CA LEU A 80 1.24 -9.47 -0.53
C LEU A 80 2.04 -8.55 -1.45
N TYR A 81 3.36 -8.48 -1.28
CA TYR A 81 4.18 -7.54 -2.02
C TYR A 81 5.59 -8.06 -2.25
N GLU A 82 6.26 -7.42 -3.19
CA GLU A 82 7.67 -7.61 -3.50
C GLU A 82 8.37 -6.26 -3.39
N VAL A 83 9.46 -6.19 -2.61
CA VAL A 83 10.24 -4.97 -2.49
C VAL A 83 11.06 -4.78 -3.75
N LEU A 84 11.02 -3.60 -4.34
CA LEU A 84 11.76 -3.25 -5.53
C LEU A 84 12.98 -2.41 -5.16
N ASP A 85 14.09 -2.73 -5.76
CA ASP A 85 15.34 -1.98 -5.56
C ASP A 85 15.47 -0.82 -6.55
#